data_3c532146325b791eff14cc154192561d
#
_entry.id   3c532146325b791eff14cc154192561d
#
_cell.length_a   1.000
_cell.length_b   1.000
_cell.length_c   1.000
_cell.angle_alpha   90.00
_cell.angle_beta   90.00
_cell.angle_gamma   90.00
#
_symmetry.space_group_name_H-M   'P 1'
#
loop_
_entity.id
_entity.type
_entity.pdbx_description
1 polymer ?
#
loop_
_entity_poly.entity_id
_entity_poly.type
_entity_poly.pdbx_seq_one_letter_code
_entity_poly.pdbx_strand_id
1 'polypeptide(L)'
;NIEDMENIEVVGEYLGVNSLAHNTHIMGDFAYISHYTAGVTVVDISDPTNLIEVAQYDTYPLNDNSSFHGCWGAYPFTQNGMVFASDLEGYLTVLQFTETDTSVFVDEPAQIPNKVVLHQNYPNPFNPSTVIQYEIPEAAPVKLVIYDILGRHIKTLLNSVQVPGYKT
;
A
#
# COMPACT_ATOMS: atom_id res chain seq x y z
N ASN A 1 -0.80 -29.88 -2.89
CA ASN A 1 -0.08 -30.72 -3.85
C ASN A 1 -1.08 -31.31 -4.84
N ILE A 2 -0.86 -31.17 -6.14
CA ILE A 2 -1.72 -31.66 -7.23
C ILE A 2 -1.01 -32.75 -8.09
N GLU A 3 0.15 -33.23 -7.68
CA GLU A 3 0.86 -34.32 -8.37
C GLU A 3 0.08 -35.64 -8.27
N ASP A 4 -0.63 -35.84 -7.17
CA ASP A 4 -1.58 -36.93 -6.96
C ASP A 4 -3.01 -36.36 -6.95
N MET A 5 -3.69 -36.48 -8.08
CA MET A 5 -5.06 -35.97 -8.25
C MET A 5 -6.12 -36.76 -7.45
N GLU A 6 -5.77 -37.90 -6.89
CA GLU A 6 -6.67 -38.69 -6.02
C GLU A 6 -6.54 -38.27 -4.55
N ASN A 7 -5.39 -37.60 -4.19
CA ASN A 7 -5.12 -37.15 -2.83
C ASN A 7 -4.63 -35.70 -2.84
N ILE A 8 -5.53 -34.76 -3.11
CA ILE A 8 -5.21 -33.32 -3.08
C ILE A 8 -5.17 -32.86 -1.63
N GLU A 9 -4.03 -32.33 -1.19
CA GLU A 9 -3.83 -31.80 0.15
C GLU A 9 -3.53 -30.31 0.12
N VAL A 10 -4.10 -29.56 1.09
CA VAL A 10 -3.70 -28.18 1.38
C VAL A 10 -2.41 -28.25 2.20
N VAL A 11 -1.29 -27.82 1.63
CA VAL A 11 0.01 -27.86 2.29
C VAL A 11 0.39 -26.54 2.97
N GLY A 12 -0.26 -25.44 2.61
CA GLY A 12 -0.07 -24.12 3.21
C GLY A 12 -1.23 -23.20 2.87
N GLU A 13 -1.44 -22.20 3.71
CA GLU A 13 -2.47 -21.18 3.53
C GLU A 13 -1.90 -19.83 3.96
N TYR A 14 -2.09 -18.81 3.14
CA TYR A 14 -1.78 -17.43 3.47
C TYR A 14 -3.08 -16.63 3.62
N LEU A 15 -3.26 -16.00 4.77
CA LEU A 15 -4.40 -15.14 5.07
C LEU A 15 -3.88 -13.74 5.39
N GLY A 16 -4.14 -12.79 4.50
CA GLY A 16 -3.86 -11.37 4.77
C GLY A 16 -4.75 -10.82 5.90
N VAL A 17 -4.17 -9.94 6.71
CA VAL A 17 -4.90 -9.33 7.85
C VAL A 17 -5.94 -8.34 7.34
N ASN A 18 -7.19 -8.53 7.76
CA ASN A 18 -8.34 -7.62 7.49
C ASN A 18 -8.58 -7.29 6.00
N SER A 19 -8.13 -8.12 5.08
CA SER A 19 -8.25 -7.84 3.65
C SER A 19 -9.01 -8.92 2.89
N LEU A 20 -9.62 -8.50 1.79
CA LEU A 20 -10.23 -9.38 0.80
C LEU A 20 -9.24 -9.55 -0.35
N ALA A 21 -8.85 -10.79 -0.66
CA ALA A 21 -8.06 -11.08 -1.85
C ALA A 21 -8.98 -11.13 -3.08
N HIS A 22 -8.52 -10.54 -4.20
CA HIS A 22 -9.23 -10.60 -5.48
C HIS A 22 -8.52 -11.53 -6.47
N ASN A 23 -7.30 -11.20 -6.85
CA ASN A 23 -6.51 -11.97 -7.81
C ASN A 23 -5.12 -12.29 -7.26
N THR A 24 -4.62 -13.46 -7.62
CA THR A 24 -3.24 -13.88 -7.32
C THR A 24 -2.56 -14.27 -8.61
N HIS A 25 -1.36 -13.73 -8.84
CA HIS A 25 -0.47 -14.13 -9.90
C HIS A 25 0.83 -14.70 -9.31
N ILE A 26 1.33 -15.76 -9.91
CA ILE A 26 2.58 -16.40 -9.48
C ILE A 26 3.64 -16.12 -10.53
N MET A 27 4.81 -15.63 -10.09
CA MET A 27 5.98 -15.44 -10.91
C MET A 27 7.23 -15.85 -10.12
N GLY A 28 7.89 -16.92 -10.57
CA GLY A 28 8.99 -17.55 -9.81
C GLY A 28 8.47 -18.07 -8.46
N ASP A 29 9.20 -17.76 -7.42
CA ASP A 29 8.90 -18.18 -6.05
C ASP A 29 8.00 -17.18 -5.29
N PHE A 30 7.34 -16.26 -6.01
CA PHE A 30 6.51 -15.23 -5.39
C PHE A 30 5.08 -15.23 -5.91
N ALA A 31 4.14 -15.09 -4.98
CA ALA A 31 2.74 -14.81 -5.24
C ALA A 31 2.45 -13.30 -5.06
N TYR A 32 1.92 -12.67 -6.10
CA TYR A 32 1.51 -11.27 -6.11
C TYR A 32 0.00 -11.21 -6.00
N ILE A 33 -0.50 -10.69 -4.90
CA ILE A 33 -1.90 -10.74 -4.52
C ILE A 33 -2.47 -9.32 -4.51
N SER A 34 -3.57 -9.10 -5.23
CA SER A 34 -4.35 -7.88 -5.09
C SER A 34 -5.35 -8.04 -3.95
N HIS A 35 -5.23 -7.20 -2.92
CA HIS A 35 -5.96 -7.29 -1.66
C HIS A 35 -6.90 -6.10 -1.42
N TYR A 36 -7.55 -5.58 -2.47
CA TYR A 36 -8.44 -4.42 -2.35
C TYR A 36 -7.83 -3.29 -1.50
N THR A 37 -8.42 -2.95 -0.37
CA THR A 37 -7.97 -1.88 0.52
C THR A 37 -6.58 -2.09 1.13
N ALA A 38 -6.08 -3.32 1.19
CA ALA A 38 -4.70 -3.59 1.61
C ALA A 38 -3.68 -3.44 0.47
N GLY A 39 -4.14 -3.19 -0.76
CA GLY A 39 -3.28 -2.93 -1.92
C GLY A 39 -2.67 -4.18 -2.52
N VAL A 40 -1.37 -4.18 -2.78
CA VAL A 40 -0.62 -5.31 -3.34
C VAL A 40 0.22 -5.95 -2.25
N THR A 41 0.09 -7.26 -2.10
CA THR A 41 0.92 -8.07 -1.22
C THR A 41 1.77 -9.05 -2.04
N VAL A 42 3.04 -9.19 -1.68
CA VAL A 42 3.96 -10.19 -2.25
C VAL A 42 4.28 -11.21 -1.17
N VAL A 43 4.06 -12.48 -1.50
CA VAL A 43 4.29 -13.61 -0.59
C VAL A 43 5.33 -14.54 -1.21
N ASP A 44 6.38 -14.86 -0.47
CA ASP A 44 7.32 -15.92 -0.81
C ASP A 44 6.62 -17.28 -0.64
N ILE A 45 6.58 -18.05 -1.71
CA ILE A 45 5.95 -19.36 -1.79
C ILE A 45 6.97 -20.47 -2.11
N SER A 46 8.26 -20.19 -1.99
CA SER A 46 9.36 -21.16 -2.24
C SER A 46 9.26 -22.39 -1.34
N ASP A 47 8.82 -22.18 -0.07
CA ASP A 47 8.40 -23.25 0.81
C ASP A 47 6.86 -23.23 0.97
N PRO A 48 6.13 -24.12 0.31
CA PRO A 48 4.65 -24.11 0.37
C PRO A 48 4.08 -24.43 1.75
N THR A 49 4.91 -24.92 2.69
CA THR A 49 4.49 -25.17 4.08
C THR A 49 4.74 -23.97 4.99
N ASN A 50 5.48 -22.96 4.52
CA ASN A 50 5.87 -21.77 5.27
C ASN A 50 5.81 -20.55 4.37
N LEU A 51 4.61 -20.04 4.11
CA LEU A 51 4.35 -18.88 3.26
C LEU A 51 4.66 -17.59 4.02
N ILE A 52 5.55 -16.74 3.47
CA ILE A 52 6.05 -15.52 4.13
C ILE A 52 5.66 -14.31 3.32
N GLU A 53 4.97 -13.34 3.93
CA GLU A 53 4.79 -12.02 3.34
C GLU A 53 6.14 -11.29 3.32
N VAL A 54 6.59 -10.89 2.12
CA VAL A 54 7.89 -10.25 1.91
C VAL A 54 7.78 -8.80 1.49
N ALA A 55 6.61 -8.37 0.99
CA ALA A 55 6.35 -6.98 0.66
C ALA A 55 4.85 -6.70 0.65
N GLN A 56 4.50 -5.46 1.00
CA GLN A 56 3.15 -4.92 0.85
C GLN A 56 3.23 -3.45 0.41
N TYR A 57 2.31 -3.04 -0.44
CA TYR A 57 2.12 -1.63 -0.80
C TYR A 57 0.63 -1.31 -0.80
N ASP A 58 0.23 -0.42 0.10
CA ASP A 58 -1.14 0.07 0.18
C ASP A 58 -1.42 1.06 -0.96
N THR A 59 -2.31 0.68 -1.87
CA THR A 59 -2.75 1.53 -2.99
C THR A 59 -3.99 2.37 -2.63
N TYR A 60 -4.61 2.10 -1.47
CA TYR A 60 -5.83 2.76 -1.01
C TYR A 60 -5.74 3.24 0.45
N PRO A 61 -4.89 4.24 0.75
CA PRO A 61 -4.57 4.67 2.12
C PRO A 61 -5.73 5.42 2.83
N LEU A 62 -6.95 5.31 2.34
CA LEU A 62 -8.12 5.98 2.91
C LEU A 62 -8.75 5.24 4.09
N ASN A 63 -8.66 3.92 4.10
CA ASN A 63 -9.07 3.07 5.22
C ASN A 63 -8.56 1.63 5.04
N ASP A 64 -8.42 0.91 6.15
CA ASP A 64 -7.98 -0.50 6.20
C ASP A 64 -9.16 -1.47 6.43
N ASN A 65 -10.39 -1.03 6.20
CA ASN A 65 -11.56 -1.88 6.39
C ASN A 65 -11.68 -2.88 5.23
N SER A 66 -12.08 -4.10 5.51
CA SER A 66 -12.44 -5.09 4.48
C SER A 66 -13.59 -4.56 3.63
N SER A 67 -13.27 -4.02 2.47
CA SER A 67 -14.25 -3.46 1.53
C SER A 67 -13.77 -3.60 0.09
N PHE A 68 -14.69 -3.49 -0.86
CA PHE A 68 -14.39 -3.56 -2.29
C PHE A 68 -13.93 -2.20 -2.84
N HIS A 69 -12.76 -1.74 -2.36
CA HIS A 69 -12.05 -0.53 -2.80
C HIS A 69 -10.58 -0.87 -2.99
N GLY A 70 -9.83 -0.02 -3.70
CA GLY A 70 -8.39 -0.17 -3.87
C GLY A 70 -8.02 -1.21 -4.93
N CYS A 71 -7.01 -2.02 -4.65
CA CYS A 71 -6.37 -2.88 -5.64
C CYS A 71 -7.27 -4.01 -6.14
N TRP A 72 -7.66 -3.89 -7.41
CA TRP A 72 -8.42 -4.90 -8.14
C TRP A 72 -7.53 -5.94 -8.81
N GLY A 73 -6.36 -5.52 -9.31
CA GLY A 73 -5.44 -6.40 -10.03
C GLY A 73 -3.99 -5.99 -9.86
N ALA A 74 -3.11 -6.98 -9.70
CA ALA A 74 -1.67 -6.81 -9.67
C ALA A 74 -1.03 -7.67 -10.77
N TYR A 75 -0.36 -7.05 -11.74
CA TYR A 75 0.27 -7.73 -12.88
C TYR A 75 1.79 -7.69 -12.78
N PRO A 76 2.46 -8.81 -12.41
CA PRO A 76 3.91 -8.86 -12.20
C PRO A 76 4.71 -9.26 -13.45
N PHE A 77 4.07 -9.71 -14.55
CA PHE A 77 4.76 -10.32 -15.69
C PHE A 77 5.44 -9.29 -16.61
N THR A 78 6.34 -8.49 -16.02
CA THR A 78 7.12 -7.48 -16.73
C THR A 78 8.59 -7.92 -16.81
N GLN A 79 9.32 -7.42 -17.82
CA GLN A 79 10.73 -7.79 -18.01
C GLN A 79 11.68 -7.16 -16.97
N ASN A 80 11.21 -6.14 -16.23
CA ASN A 80 12.06 -5.31 -15.37
C ASN A 80 11.69 -5.42 -13.88
N GLY A 81 10.92 -6.45 -13.47
CA GLY A 81 10.47 -6.62 -12.08
C GLY A 81 9.44 -5.58 -11.63
N MET A 82 8.86 -4.82 -12.55
CA MET A 82 7.78 -3.89 -12.23
C MET A 82 6.46 -4.65 -12.10
N VAL A 83 5.65 -4.22 -11.13
CA VAL A 83 4.28 -4.69 -10.90
C VAL A 83 3.32 -3.57 -11.22
N PHE A 84 2.36 -3.82 -12.10
CA PHE A 84 1.29 -2.88 -12.39
C PHE A 84 0.07 -3.21 -11.55
N ALA A 85 -0.33 -2.29 -10.67
CA ALA A 85 -1.50 -2.43 -9.83
C ALA A 85 -2.61 -1.48 -10.30
N SER A 86 -3.81 -2.03 -10.53
CA SER A 86 -4.99 -1.26 -10.93
C SER A 86 -5.99 -1.20 -9.78
N ASP A 87 -6.48 -0.01 -9.48
CA ASP A 87 -7.49 0.22 -8.46
C ASP A 87 -8.88 0.46 -9.04
N LEU A 88 -9.89 0.11 -8.26
CA LEU A 88 -11.29 0.37 -8.59
C LEU A 88 -11.59 1.86 -8.74
N GLU A 89 -10.83 2.71 -8.07
CA GLU A 89 -10.94 4.18 -8.15
C GLU A 89 -10.31 4.77 -9.42
N GLY A 90 -9.81 3.91 -10.33
CA GLY A 90 -9.28 4.31 -11.63
C GLY A 90 -7.81 4.71 -11.63
N TYR A 91 -7.05 4.35 -10.62
CA TYR A 91 -5.61 4.56 -10.57
C TYR A 91 -4.85 3.37 -11.14
N LEU A 92 -3.70 3.65 -11.74
CA LEU A 92 -2.68 2.68 -12.08
C LEU A 92 -1.40 3.01 -11.29
N THR A 93 -1.04 2.13 -10.37
CA THR A 93 0.19 2.24 -9.61
C THR A 93 1.25 1.35 -10.22
N VAL A 94 2.46 1.87 -10.39
CA VAL A 94 3.61 1.10 -10.87
C VAL A 94 4.57 0.92 -9.72
N LEU A 95 4.77 -0.34 -9.32
CA LEU A 95 5.61 -0.73 -8.21
C LEU A 95 6.84 -1.46 -8.77
N GLN A 96 7.94 -1.43 -8.05
CA GLN A 96 9.09 -2.28 -8.31
C GLN A 96 9.33 -3.15 -7.08
N PHE A 97 9.21 -4.46 -7.26
CA PHE A 97 9.62 -5.41 -6.26
C PHE A 97 11.08 -5.80 -6.53
N THR A 98 11.93 -5.61 -5.54
CA THR A 98 13.31 -6.07 -5.56
C THR A 98 13.50 -7.06 -4.44
N GLU A 99 13.94 -8.28 -4.80
CA GLU A 99 14.37 -9.23 -3.79
C GLU A 99 15.57 -8.63 -3.04
N THR A 100 15.35 -8.17 -1.83
CA THR A 100 16.45 -7.92 -0.92
C THR A 100 16.79 -9.24 -0.28
N ASP A 101 18.08 -9.63 -0.33
CA ASP A 101 18.60 -10.81 0.34
C ASP A 101 18.09 -10.84 1.79
N THR A 102 17.29 -11.86 2.15
CA THR A 102 16.53 -11.94 3.39
C THR A 102 17.40 -12.15 4.65
N SER A 103 18.66 -11.80 4.59
CA SER A 103 19.50 -11.73 5.76
C SER A 103 19.36 -10.37 6.44
N VAL A 104 18.49 -10.33 7.44
CA VAL A 104 18.20 -9.22 8.37
C VAL A 104 17.03 -8.34 7.90
N PHE A 105 15.81 -8.67 8.37
CA PHE A 105 14.86 -7.61 8.73
C PHE A 105 15.48 -6.84 9.90
N VAL A 106 16.34 -5.89 9.59
CA VAL A 106 16.50 -4.74 10.44
C VAL A 106 15.19 -3.99 10.22
N ASP A 107 14.40 -3.91 11.26
CA ASP A 107 13.34 -2.92 11.40
C ASP A 107 14.03 -1.57 11.10
N GLU A 108 14.07 -1.18 9.82
CA GLU A 108 14.54 0.16 9.47
C GLU A 108 13.56 1.08 10.19
N PRO A 109 14.01 1.87 11.15
CA PRO A 109 13.12 2.77 11.86
C PRO A 109 12.42 3.59 10.79
N ALA A 110 11.09 3.53 10.78
CA ALA A 110 10.25 4.23 9.80
C ALA A 110 10.91 5.57 9.49
N GLN A 111 11.30 5.81 8.21
CA GLN A 111 12.10 6.98 7.87
C GLN A 111 11.35 8.21 8.37
N ILE A 112 11.80 8.73 9.50
CA ILE A 112 11.22 9.95 10.06
C ILE A 112 11.66 11.08 9.13
N PRO A 113 10.73 11.85 8.55
CA PRO A 113 11.08 13.01 7.75
C PRO A 113 12.03 13.92 8.50
N ASN A 114 12.99 14.50 7.82
CA ASN A 114 13.99 15.39 8.44
C ASN A 114 13.53 16.85 8.52
N LYS A 115 12.38 17.17 7.93
CA LYS A 115 11.78 18.51 7.91
C LYS A 115 10.26 18.44 7.76
N VAL A 116 9.57 19.52 8.09
CA VAL A 116 8.14 19.66 7.78
C VAL A 116 7.99 19.97 6.29
N VAL A 117 7.16 19.18 5.59
CA VAL A 117 6.82 19.37 4.18
C VAL A 117 5.30 19.31 4.02
N LEU A 118 4.76 20.19 3.20
CA LEU A 118 3.41 20.12 2.68
C LEU A 118 3.51 19.88 1.17
N HIS A 119 3.01 18.75 0.70
CA HIS A 119 3.03 18.41 -0.71
C HIS A 119 1.86 19.06 -1.46
N GLN A 120 2.03 19.16 -2.78
CA GLN A 120 0.95 19.55 -3.67
C GLN A 120 -0.16 18.52 -3.56
N ASN A 121 -1.39 18.99 -3.39
CA ASN A 121 -2.54 18.08 -3.39
C ASN A 121 -2.68 17.35 -4.74
N TYR A 122 -3.05 16.08 -4.69
CA TYR A 122 -3.22 15.26 -5.87
C TYR A 122 -4.52 14.41 -5.77
N PRO A 123 -5.29 14.31 -6.88
CA PRO A 123 -5.15 15.02 -8.16
C PRO A 123 -5.35 16.54 -8.01
N ASN A 124 -4.77 17.31 -8.94
CA ASN A 124 -5.01 18.74 -9.06
C ASN A 124 -4.93 19.15 -10.55
N PRO A 125 -6.02 19.57 -11.23
CA PRO A 125 -7.37 19.78 -10.66
C PRO A 125 -8.04 18.51 -10.16
N PHE A 126 -8.99 18.62 -9.24
CA PHE A 126 -9.68 17.48 -8.62
C PHE A 126 -11.21 17.52 -8.83
N ASN A 127 -11.84 16.31 -8.85
CA ASN A 127 -13.30 16.15 -8.93
C ASN A 127 -13.71 14.76 -8.37
N PRO A 128 -14.43 14.63 -7.28
CA PRO A 128 -14.80 15.68 -6.31
C PRO A 128 -13.79 15.80 -5.17
N SER A 129 -12.79 14.91 -5.07
CA SER A 129 -11.86 14.81 -3.94
C SER A 129 -10.40 14.94 -4.35
N THR A 130 -9.55 15.28 -3.39
CA THR A 130 -8.10 15.33 -3.54
C THR A 130 -7.46 14.94 -2.21
N VAL A 131 -6.24 14.41 -2.28
CA VAL A 131 -5.43 14.04 -1.12
C VAL A 131 -4.40 15.13 -0.84
N ILE A 132 -4.21 15.47 0.42
CA ILE A 132 -3.18 16.40 0.88
C ILE A 132 -2.18 15.61 1.73
N GLN A 133 -0.96 15.49 1.25
CA GLN A 133 0.12 14.82 1.94
C GLN A 133 1.03 15.81 2.65
N TYR A 134 1.49 15.46 3.85
CA TYR A 134 2.43 16.28 4.60
C TYR A 134 3.36 15.41 5.46
N GLU A 135 4.49 15.97 5.83
CA GLU A 135 5.55 15.28 6.57
C GLU A 135 5.86 16.01 7.87
N ILE A 136 6.09 15.26 8.94
CA ILE A 136 6.40 15.79 10.27
C ILE A 136 7.63 15.08 10.83
N PRO A 137 8.70 15.82 11.18
CA PRO A 137 9.95 15.22 11.70
C PRO A 137 9.88 14.87 13.18
N GLU A 138 9.03 15.53 13.95
CA GLU A 138 8.88 15.34 15.40
C GLU A 138 7.42 15.55 15.82
N ALA A 139 7.05 15.04 16.99
CA ALA A 139 5.69 15.24 17.52
C ALA A 139 5.42 16.73 17.75
N ALA A 140 4.45 17.28 17.05
CA ALA A 140 4.14 18.71 17.06
C ALA A 140 2.64 19.00 16.92
N PRO A 141 2.14 20.13 17.42
CA PRO A 141 0.81 20.62 17.10
C PRO A 141 0.77 21.04 15.63
N VAL A 142 -0.12 20.40 14.86
CA VAL A 142 -0.31 20.66 13.43
C VAL A 142 -1.68 21.25 13.20
N LYS A 143 -1.73 22.31 12.40
CA LYS A 143 -2.97 22.92 11.94
C LYS A 143 -2.97 22.99 10.41
N LEU A 144 -3.85 22.24 9.76
CA LEU A 144 -4.06 22.25 8.31
C LEU A 144 -5.34 23.03 7.99
N VAL A 145 -5.20 24.08 7.19
CA VAL A 145 -6.28 25.05 6.94
C VAL A 145 -6.38 25.37 5.46
N ILE A 146 -7.61 25.44 4.96
CA ILE A 146 -7.91 25.88 3.59
C ILE A 146 -8.32 27.34 3.63
N TYR A 147 -7.71 28.13 2.73
CA TYR A 147 -8.05 29.52 2.46
C TYR A 147 -8.47 29.69 1.00
N ASP A 148 -9.29 30.69 0.74
CA ASP A 148 -9.55 31.12 -0.63
C ASP A 148 -8.41 32.02 -1.18
N ILE A 149 -8.51 32.40 -2.45
CA ILE A 149 -7.49 33.25 -3.12
C ILE A 149 -7.39 34.65 -2.52
N LEU A 150 -8.34 35.08 -1.69
CA LEU A 150 -8.34 36.36 -0.97
C LEU A 150 -7.81 36.20 0.47
N GLY A 151 -7.34 35.00 0.86
CA GLY A 151 -6.83 34.71 2.20
C GLY A 151 -7.93 34.53 3.26
N ARG A 152 -9.19 34.36 2.87
CA ARG A 152 -10.27 34.12 3.82
C ARG A 152 -10.30 32.64 4.22
N HIS A 153 -10.41 32.39 5.51
CA HIS A 153 -10.53 31.04 6.04
C HIS A 153 -11.78 30.34 5.49
N ILE A 154 -11.60 29.17 4.90
CA ILE A 154 -12.69 28.32 4.41
C ILE A 154 -12.94 27.16 5.36
N LYS A 155 -11.90 26.38 5.68
CA LYS A 155 -12.05 25.18 6.52
C LYS A 155 -10.77 24.84 7.24
N THR A 156 -10.86 24.38 8.48
CA THR A 156 -9.78 23.71 9.18
C THR A 156 -9.97 22.20 8.99
N LEU A 157 -9.01 21.54 8.38
CA LEU A 157 -9.02 20.10 8.14
C LEU A 157 -8.46 19.35 9.34
N LEU A 158 -7.40 19.89 9.95
CA LEU A 158 -6.72 19.28 11.09
C LEU A 158 -6.31 20.36 12.08
N ASN A 159 -6.43 20.08 13.39
CA ASN A 159 -5.92 20.92 14.45
C ASN A 159 -5.67 20.05 15.70
N SER A 160 -4.56 19.31 15.70
CA SER A 160 -4.20 18.38 16.78
C SER A 160 -2.69 18.12 16.82
N VAL A 161 -2.23 17.53 17.91
CA VAL A 161 -0.85 17.03 17.99
C VAL A 161 -0.75 15.80 17.08
N GLN A 162 0.27 15.78 16.23
CA GLN A 162 0.58 14.69 15.32
C GLN A 162 1.93 14.08 15.70
N VAL A 163 2.03 12.76 15.58
CA VAL A 163 3.30 12.04 15.73
C VAL A 163 4.17 12.16 14.48
N PRO A 164 5.50 11.94 14.57
CA PRO A 164 6.38 11.96 13.40
C PRO A 164 5.91 11.01 12.29
N GLY A 165 6.27 11.32 11.06
CA GLY A 165 6.04 10.46 9.89
C GLY A 165 5.37 11.18 8.72
N TYR A 166 5.08 10.39 7.69
CA TYR A 166 4.32 10.78 6.50
C TYR A 166 2.82 10.71 6.82
N LYS A 167 2.05 11.70 6.37
CA LYS A 167 0.61 11.85 6.67
C LYS A 167 -0.19 12.17 5.40
N THR A 168 -1.42 11.69 5.39
CA THR A 168 -2.43 11.98 4.35
C THR A 168 -3.75 12.41 4.96
#